data_57d0de7b5fcde54368230597a99223aa
#
_entry.id   57d0de7b5fcde54368230597a99223aa
#
_cell.length_a   1.000
_cell.length_b   1.000
_cell.length_c   1.000
_cell.angle_alpha   90.00
_cell.angle_beta   90.00
_cell.angle_gamma   90.00
#
_symmetry.space_group_name_H-M   'P 1'
#
loop_
_entity.id
_entity.type
_entity.pdbx_description
1 polymer ?
#
loop_
_entity_poly.entity_id
_entity_poly.type
_entity_poly.pdbx_seq_one_letter_code
_entity_poly.pdbx_strand_id
1 'polypeptide(L)'
;MAVEPALGDWLLEPTRIHSLNSMGHNWWTSCVCQGGILALSLQNELPEVKDWVEQLHESLPEWFDFAGDALQQKAKSFEEAGGMYESLNYANFGIQEALLFRIAWINTHPGQNPGNIPQLAKLPNYFSQVCYPRTGMLYSLNFGDSHKNVSAESSMMLLYALGLKDPTILWYITQVEQGQHRDGFFLNRPMGFLYTPDLSKAPVTPDLKTSQLFSDFGWATMRTSWEKDATMLAVKSGHTWNHSHADANSFIVFHKGVDIIKDGGNCWYPNPAYRNYFFQSQAHNVVLFNGEGQPREQQYSGSNLRGNLYHLLDAGNVKYVLANGTGPVSNNFSRNFRHFLWMDNVIYMIDDLKTHKVGQFEWLWHTNGTYKKSGIDVNVTNGNSSVVIRPLYPRMLAKSDFVHDYPEDLYWEEIEAPTEDLKGTEKSY
;
A
#
# COMPACT_ATOMS: atom_id res chain seq x y z
N MET A 1 -18.18 25.86 -15.65
CA MET A 1 -17.70 25.98 -14.26
C MET A 1 -17.00 24.69 -13.84
N ALA A 2 -16.23 24.68 -12.74
CA ALA A 2 -15.48 23.48 -12.31
C ALA A 2 -16.38 22.30 -11.88
N VAL A 3 -17.58 22.58 -11.41
CA VAL A 3 -18.56 21.55 -10.95
C VAL A 3 -19.04 20.68 -12.10
N GLU A 4 -19.43 21.29 -13.23
CA GLU A 4 -19.98 20.58 -14.36
C GLU A 4 -19.01 19.55 -14.98
N PRO A 5 -17.73 19.86 -15.27
CA PRO A 5 -16.78 18.86 -15.71
C PRO A 5 -16.54 17.73 -14.69
N ALA A 6 -16.47 18.07 -13.40
CA ALA A 6 -16.24 17.05 -12.36
C ALA A 6 -17.42 16.08 -12.25
N LEU A 7 -18.65 16.57 -12.21
CA LEU A 7 -19.84 15.73 -12.05
C LEU A 7 -20.36 15.20 -13.39
N GLY A 8 -20.28 15.96 -14.49
CA GLY A 8 -20.67 15.48 -15.79
C GLY A 8 -19.70 14.44 -16.36
N ASP A 9 -18.42 14.80 -16.46
CA ASP A 9 -17.42 13.97 -17.12
C ASP A 9 -16.98 12.76 -16.28
N TRP A 10 -16.85 12.93 -14.96
CA TRP A 10 -16.27 11.91 -14.10
C TRP A 10 -17.32 11.01 -13.43
N LEU A 11 -18.50 11.49 -13.23
CA LEU A 11 -19.60 10.72 -12.64
C LEU A 11 -20.51 10.11 -13.72
N LEU A 12 -20.94 10.91 -14.68
CA LEU A 12 -22.07 10.57 -15.55
C LEU A 12 -21.66 10.13 -16.96
N GLU A 13 -20.50 10.59 -17.48
CA GLU A 13 -20.08 10.26 -18.83
C GLU A 13 -19.44 8.85 -18.89
N PRO A 14 -20.13 7.82 -19.40
CA PRO A 14 -19.67 6.44 -19.35
C PRO A 14 -18.45 6.15 -20.22
N THR A 15 -18.12 7.03 -21.17
CA THR A 15 -16.97 6.87 -22.05
C THR A 15 -15.69 7.46 -21.45
N ARG A 16 -15.81 8.21 -20.36
CA ARG A 16 -14.65 8.76 -19.65
C ARG A 16 -13.83 7.65 -19.00
N ILE A 17 -12.54 7.68 -19.18
CA ILE A 17 -11.63 6.69 -18.55
C ILE A 17 -11.70 6.72 -17.03
N HIS A 18 -12.08 7.85 -16.45
CA HIS A 18 -12.21 8.04 -15.00
C HIS A 18 -13.66 8.04 -14.50
N SER A 19 -14.63 7.71 -15.33
CA SER A 19 -16.00 7.53 -14.87
C SER A 19 -16.13 6.28 -13.98
N LEU A 20 -17.13 6.24 -13.13
CA LEU A 20 -17.39 5.11 -12.24
C LEU A 20 -17.55 3.78 -13.02
N ASN A 21 -18.19 3.82 -14.20
CA ASN A 21 -18.39 2.65 -15.05
C ASN A 21 -17.09 2.08 -15.63
N SER A 22 -16.02 2.88 -15.71
CA SER A 22 -14.76 2.49 -16.34
C SER A 22 -13.62 2.30 -15.36
N MET A 23 -13.72 2.85 -14.13
CA MET A 23 -12.69 2.65 -13.12
C MET A 23 -13.16 3.04 -11.71
N GLY A 24 -12.69 2.31 -10.72
CA GLY A 24 -12.98 2.56 -9.30
C GLY A 24 -11.73 2.93 -8.51
N HIS A 25 -11.03 4.01 -8.84
CA HIS A 25 -9.82 4.43 -8.14
C HIS A 25 -9.92 5.81 -7.47
N ASN A 26 -8.86 6.22 -6.78
CA ASN A 26 -8.80 7.42 -5.95
C ASN A 26 -9.14 8.73 -6.69
N TRP A 27 -8.82 8.86 -7.96
CA TRP A 27 -9.12 10.07 -8.73
C TRP A 27 -10.61 10.32 -8.90
N TRP A 28 -11.42 9.26 -8.98
CA TRP A 28 -12.86 9.43 -9.08
C TRP A 28 -13.38 10.21 -7.87
N THR A 29 -13.12 9.75 -6.65
CA THR A 29 -13.57 10.44 -5.43
C THR A 29 -12.96 11.81 -5.28
N SER A 30 -11.68 11.99 -5.64
CA SER A 30 -11.03 13.29 -5.60
C SER A 30 -11.74 14.32 -6.47
N CYS A 31 -12.08 13.97 -7.70
CA CYS A 31 -12.74 14.91 -8.62
C CYS A 31 -14.22 15.11 -8.26
N VAL A 32 -14.98 14.02 -8.12
CA VAL A 32 -16.44 14.15 -7.97
C VAL A 32 -16.85 14.60 -6.55
N CYS A 33 -16.17 14.13 -5.52
CA CYS A 33 -16.54 14.52 -4.15
C CYS A 33 -16.18 15.99 -3.86
N GLN A 34 -15.04 16.48 -4.33
CA GLN A 34 -14.73 17.91 -4.23
C GLN A 34 -15.69 18.78 -5.04
N GLY A 35 -16.03 18.34 -6.28
CA GLY A 35 -17.07 18.96 -7.08
C GLY A 35 -18.43 18.95 -6.37
N GLY A 36 -18.77 17.84 -5.71
CA GLY A 36 -20.00 17.68 -4.92
C GLY A 36 -20.07 18.60 -3.71
N ILE A 37 -18.96 18.79 -2.97
CA ILE A 37 -18.89 19.74 -1.86
C ILE A 37 -19.11 21.16 -2.35
N LEU A 38 -18.52 21.54 -3.48
CA LEU A 38 -18.77 22.84 -4.10
C LEU A 38 -20.23 22.97 -4.55
N ALA A 39 -20.82 21.95 -5.15
CA ALA A 39 -22.23 21.93 -5.55
C ALA A 39 -23.17 22.08 -4.35
N LEU A 40 -22.91 21.38 -3.24
CA LEU A 40 -23.64 21.55 -1.98
C LEU A 40 -23.63 23.00 -1.47
N SER A 41 -22.50 23.69 -1.61
CA SER A 41 -22.40 25.10 -1.19
C SER A 41 -23.17 26.07 -2.08
N LEU A 42 -23.48 25.68 -3.31
CA LEU A 42 -24.16 26.50 -4.33
C LEU A 42 -25.64 26.12 -4.55
N GLN A 43 -26.15 25.10 -3.89
CA GLN A 43 -27.48 24.53 -4.18
C GLN A 43 -28.66 25.49 -3.94
N ASN A 44 -28.47 26.55 -3.17
CA ASN A 44 -29.49 27.59 -2.96
C ASN A 44 -29.48 28.64 -4.05
N GLU A 45 -28.32 28.87 -4.70
CA GLU A 45 -28.13 29.87 -5.75
C GLU A 45 -28.31 29.26 -7.13
N LEU A 46 -27.97 27.96 -7.31
CA LEU A 46 -28.00 27.23 -8.55
C LEU A 46 -28.82 25.92 -8.37
N PRO A 47 -30.16 25.99 -8.58
CA PRO A 47 -31.03 24.83 -8.35
C PRO A 47 -30.64 23.56 -9.15
N GLU A 48 -30.04 23.74 -10.33
CA GLU A 48 -29.58 22.65 -11.20
C GLU A 48 -28.52 21.75 -10.58
N VAL A 49 -27.74 22.24 -9.60
CA VAL A 49 -26.72 21.43 -8.96
C VAL A 49 -27.29 20.41 -7.99
N LYS A 50 -28.56 20.53 -7.57
CA LYS A 50 -29.21 19.58 -6.65
C LYS A 50 -29.24 18.17 -7.22
N ASP A 51 -29.62 18.05 -8.49
CA ASP A 51 -29.70 16.75 -9.15
C ASP A 51 -28.33 16.09 -9.23
N TRP A 52 -27.27 16.87 -9.44
CA TRP A 52 -25.89 16.35 -9.44
C TRP A 52 -25.43 15.87 -8.06
N VAL A 53 -25.81 16.61 -6.99
CA VAL A 53 -25.50 16.21 -5.62
C VAL A 53 -26.18 14.90 -5.25
N GLU A 54 -27.46 14.74 -5.60
CA GLU A 54 -28.20 13.52 -5.33
C GLU A 54 -27.61 12.34 -6.13
N GLN A 55 -27.33 12.51 -7.41
CA GLN A 55 -26.68 11.48 -8.22
C GLN A 55 -25.32 11.06 -7.66
N LEU A 56 -24.50 12.01 -7.18
CA LEU A 56 -23.25 11.68 -6.53
C LEU A 56 -23.47 10.93 -5.21
N HIS A 57 -24.44 11.38 -4.40
CA HIS A 57 -24.79 10.71 -3.15
C HIS A 57 -25.20 9.25 -3.38
N GLU A 58 -26.04 8.98 -4.39
CA GLU A 58 -26.49 7.65 -4.76
C GLU A 58 -25.35 6.78 -5.34
N SER A 59 -24.41 7.38 -6.09
CA SER A 59 -23.31 6.67 -6.73
C SER A 59 -22.10 6.43 -5.81
N LEU A 60 -21.96 7.16 -4.71
CA LEU A 60 -20.82 7.00 -3.81
C LEU A 60 -20.66 5.57 -3.26
N PRO A 61 -21.72 4.85 -2.83
CA PRO A 61 -21.61 3.46 -2.44
C PRO A 61 -21.05 2.55 -3.55
N GLU A 62 -21.36 2.83 -4.82
CA GLU A 62 -20.89 2.05 -5.96
C GLU A 62 -19.36 2.10 -6.11
N TRP A 63 -18.74 3.22 -5.80
CA TRP A 63 -17.28 3.32 -5.78
C TRP A 63 -16.66 2.36 -4.77
N PHE A 64 -17.27 2.21 -3.59
CA PHE A 64 -16.80 1.24 -2.59
C PHE A 64 -17.06 -0.20 -3.01
N ASP A 65 -18.14 -0.45 -3.76
CA ASP A 65 -18.57 -1.77 -4.21
C ASP A 65 -18.08 -2.12 -5.62
N PHE A 66 -17.29 -1.25 -6.26
CA PHE A 66 -16.78 -1.50 -7.61
C PHE A 66 -16.04 -2.84 -7.68
N ALA A 67 -16.62 -3.77 -8.44
CA ALA A 67 -16.18 -5.17 -8.48
C ALA A 67 -14.95 -5.43 -9.36
N GLY A 68 -14.41 -4.37 -9.98
CA GLY A 68 -13.34 -4.48 -10.97
C GLY A 68 -13.86 -4.74 -12.38
N ASP A 69 -12.94 -4.81 -13.31
CA ASP A 69 -13.21 -5.11 -14.72
C ASP A 69 -12.19 -6.13 -15.23
N ALA A 70 -12.64 -7.37 -15.41
CA ALA A 70 -11.78 -8.45 -15.88
C ALA A 70 -11.22 -8.21 -17.29
N LEU A 71 -11.96 -7.52 -18.17
CA LEU A 71 -11.52 -7.23 -19.55
C LEU A 71 -10.42 -6.16 -19.58
N GLN A 72 -10.49 -5.21 -18.65
CA GLN A 72 -9.48 -4.15 -18.49
C GLN A 72 -8.46 -4.48 -17.40
N GLN A 73 -8.55 -5.66 -16.79
CA GLN A 73 -7.67 -6.14 -15.71
C GLN A 73 -7.63 -5.21 -14.50
N LYS A 74 -8.74 -4.52 -14.26
CA LYS A 74 -8.89 -3.64 -13.09
C LYS A 74 -9.26 -4.43 -11.86
N ALA A 75 -8.61 -4.10 -10.76
CA ALA A 75 -9.00 -4.61 -9.44
C ALA A 75 -10.33 -4.03 -9.00
N LYS A 76 -11.01 -4.71 -8.10
CA LYS A 76 -12.09 -4.09 -7.32
C LYS A 76 -11.51 -3.03 -6.39
N SER A 77 -12.30 -1.98 -6.09
CA SER A 77 -11.84 -0.88 -5.25
C SER A 77 -11.45 -1.37 -3.85
N PHE A 78 -12.34 -2.13 -3.20
CA PHE A 78 -12.11 -2.67 -1.86
C PHE A 78 -12.37 -4.17 -1.82
N GLU A 79 -11.55 -4.87 -1.07
CA GLU A 79 -11.77 -6.29 -0.80
C GLU A 79 -12.59 -6.50 0.49
N GLU A 80 -12.95 -7.77 0.76
CA GLU A 80 -13.77 -8.12 1.91
C GLU A 80 -13.15 -7.72 3.26
N ALA A 81 -11.83 -7.75 3.39
CA ALA A 81 -11.13 -7.33 4.61
C ALA A 81 -10.92 -5.81 4.73
N GLY A 82 -11.42 -5.02 3.77
CA GLY A 82 -11.38 -3.57 3.76
C GLY A 82 -10.14 -2.97 3.07
N GLY A 83 -9.24 -3.81 2.56
CA GLY A 83 -8.06 -3.33 1.85
C GLY A 83 -8.39 -2.69 0.50
N MET A 84 -7.73 -1.59 0.17
CA MET A 84 -7.79 -0.97 -1.15
C MET A 84 -6.55 -1.33 -1.95
N TYR A 85 -6.72 -1.64 -3.23
CA TYR A 85 -5.62 -2.13 -4.08
C TYR A 85 -4.53 -1.08 -4.37
N GLU A 86 -4.81 0.20 -4.20
CA GLU A 86 -3.88 1.30 -4.51
C GLU A 86 -2.88 1.63 -3.39
N SER A 87 -2.80 0.85 -2.33
CA SER A 87 -1.97 1.14 -1.15
C SER A 87 -2.58 2.17 -0.17
N LEU A 88 -1.91 2.34 0.99
CA LEU A 88 -2.40 3.23 2.04
C LEU A 88 -2.45 4.70 1.61
N ASN A 89 -1.46 5.16 0.89
CA ASN A 89 -1.35 6.57 0.46
C ASN A 89 -2.59 7.00 -0.35
N TYR A 90 -2.87 6.23 -1.40
CA TYR A 90 -3.99 6.52 -2.30
C TYR A 90 -5.33 6.13 -1.73
N ALA A 91 -5.38 5.09 -0.90
CA ALA A 91 -6.57 4.73 -0.14
C ALA A 91 -7.00 5.88 0.78
N ASN A 92 -6.08 6.41 1.59
CA ASN A 92 -6.39 7.55 2.45
C ASN A 92 -6.85 8.77 1.65
N PHE A 93 -6.18 9.08 0.55
CA PHE A 93 -6.52 10.22 -0.30
C PHE A 93 -7.95 10.10 -0.85
N GLY A 94 -8.31 8.98 -1.47
CA GLY A 94 -9.65 8.79 -2.05
C GLY A 94 -10.75 8.69 -1.00
N ILE A 95 -10.50 7.97 0.09
CA ILE A 95 -11.47 7.79 1.18
C ILE A 95 -11.72 9.11 1.91
N GLN A 96 -10.69 9.90 2.17
CA GLN A 96 -10.83 11.21 2.80
C GLN A 96 -11.83 12.10 2.06
N GLU A 97 -11.70 12.20 0.73
CA GLU A 97 -12.59 13.02 -0.08
C GLU A 97 -14.04 12.51 -0.05
N ALA A 98 -14.21 11.19 -0.15
CA ALA A 98 -15.53 10.56 -0.02
C ALA A 98 -16.19 10.83 1.33
N LEU A 99 -15.43 10.73 2.44
CA LEU A 99 -15.95 10.98 3.78
C LEU A 99 -16.27 12.47 4.02
N LEU A 100 -15.47 13.39 3.50
CA LEU A 100 -15.75 14.82 3.57
C LEU A 100 -17.04 15.18 2.84
N PHE A 101 -17.25 14.66 1.62
CA PHE A 101 -18.51 14.86 0.92
C PHE A 101 -19.68 14.28 1.72
N ARG A 102 -19.55 13.06 2.24
CA ARG A 102 -20.59 12.42 3.04
C ARG A 102 -20.97 13.22 4.28
N ILE A 103 -19.99 13.79 5.01
CA ILE A 103 -20.24 14.67 6.15
C ILE A 103 -20.95 15.96 5.72
N ALA A 104 -20.50 16.57 4.62
CA ALA A 104 -21.13 17.77 4.07
C ALA A 104 -22.59 17.51 3.67
N TRP A 105 -22.85 16.38 3.01
CA TRP A 105 -24.20 15.96 2.63
C TRP A 105 -25.11 15.75 3.85
N ILE A 106 -24.66 15.04 4.88
CA ILE A 106 -25.41 14.82 6.12
C ILE A 106 -25.77 16.16 6.80
N ASN A 107 -24.83 17.10 6.83
CA ASN A 107 -25.04 18.41 7.46
C ASN A 107 -26.04 19.28 6.68
N THR A 108 -26.12 19.12 5.38
CA THR A 108 -27.05 19.87 4.51
C THR A 108 -28.41 19.19 4.34
N HIS A 109 -28.54 17.91 4.70
CA HIS A 109 -29.75 17.11 4.61
C HIS A 109 -30.14 16.48 5.98
N PRO A 110 -30.40 17.29 6.99
CA PRO A 110 -30.67 16.83 8.35
C PRO A 110 -31.89 15.91 8.39
N GLY A 111 -31.71 14.74 9.02
CA GLY A 111 -32.77 13.72 9.16
C GLY A 111 -32.95 12.79 7.96
N GLN A 112 -32.25 12.99 6.87
CA GLN A 112 -32.21 12.04 5.75
C GLN A 112 -31.24 10.91 6.06
N ASN A 113 -31.53 9.70 5.52
CA ASN A 113 -30.66 8.54 5.66
C ASN A 113 -29.49 8.64 4.66
N PRO A 114 -28.24 8.72 5.11
CA PRO A 114 -27.09 8.81 4.20
C PRO A 114 -26.74 7.49 3.51
N GLY A 115 -27.57 6.45 3.62
CA GLY A 115 -27.27 5.12 3.12
C GLY A 115 -26.21 4.40 3.97
N ASN A 116 -26.00 3.13 3.71
CA ASN A 116 -25.00 2.29 4.38
C ASN A 116 -23.85 1.97 3.42
N ILE A 117 -22.62 2.11 3.90
CA ILE A 117 -21.38 1.71 3.19
C ILE A 117 -20.63 0.75 4.13
N PRO A 118 -20.86 -0.58 4.02
CA PRO A 118 -20.31 -1.56 4.96
C PRO A 118 -18.79 -1.58 5.02
N GLN A 119 -18.11 -1.20 3.93
CA GLN A 119 -16.66 -1.16 3.82
C GLN A 119 -16.03 -0.20 4.83
N LEU A 120 -16.73 0.89 5.20
CA LEU A 120 -16.21 1.88 6.14
C LEU A 120 -15.87 1.27 7.51
N ALA A 121 -16.63 0.28 7.96
CA ALA A 121 -16.39 -0.40 9.24
C ALA A 121 -15.11 -1.26 9.25
N LYS A 122 -14.55 -1.58 8.08
CA LYS A 122 -13.37 -2.42 7.92
C LYS A 122 -12.07 -1.61 7.78
N LEU A 123 -12.18 -0.33 7.46
CA LEU A 123 -11.05 0.56 7.22
C LEU A 123 -10.11 0.71 8.41
N PRO A 124 -10.57 0.80 9.68
CA PRO A 124 -9.66 0.90 10.82
C PRO A 124 -8.71 -0.30 10.93
N ASN A 125 -9.21 -1.52 10.68
CA ASN A 125 -8.36 -2.70 10.61
C ASN A 125 -7.34 -2.61 9.46
N TYR A 126 -7.80 -2.27 8.24
CA TYR A 126 -6.92 -2.15 7.08
C TYR A 126 -5.80 -1.15 7.31
N PHE A 127 -6.13 0.09 7.65
CA PHE A 127 -5.15 1.14 7.87
C PHE A 127 -4.14 0.81 8.97
N SER A 128 -4.58 0.11 10.02
CA SER A 128 -3.69 -0.32 11.10
C SER A 128 -2.78 -1.48 10.67
N GLN A 129 -3.34 -2.47 9.96
CA GLN A 129 -2.58 -3.66 9.54
C GLN A 129 -1.45 -3.35 8.57
N VAL A 130 -1.63 -2.36 7.68
CA VAL A 130 -0.60 -1.95 6.71
C VAL A 130 0.39 -0.93 7.26
N CYS A 131 0.38 -0.71 8.58
CA CYS A 131 1.31 0.17 9.27
C CYS A 131 2.15 -0.59 10.28
N TYR A 132 3.33 -0.04 10.56
CA TYR A 132 4.27 -0.53 11.54
C TYR A 132 4.55 0.57 12.59
N PRO A 133 4.20 0.37 13.87
CA PRO A 133 4.50 1.32 14.92
C PRO A 133 6.02 1.47 15.09
N ARG A 134 6.48 2.70 15.02
CA ARG A 134 7.87 3.06 15.27
C ARG A 134 7.93 4.07 16.40
N THR A 135 9.07 4.16 17.09
CA THR A 135 9.27 5.18 18.11
C THR A 135 9.09 6.58 17.51
N GLY A 136 8.07 7.28 17.97
CA GLY A 136 7.75 8.64 17.54
C GLY A 136 7.01 8.77 16.23
N MET A 137 6.65 7.69 15.54
CA MET A 137 5.80 7.74 14.34
C MET A 137 5.23 6.37 13.95
N LEU A 138 4.27 6.38 13.06
CA LEU A 138 3.72 5.20 12.42
C LEU A 138 4.29 5.09 11.00
N TYR A 139 4.90 3.96 10.66
CA TYR A 139 5.36 3.69 9.31
C TYR A 139 4.31 2.93 8.52
N SER A 140 4.08 3.36 7.28
CA SER A 140 3.28 2.63 6.30
C SER A 140 4.13 1.63 5.52
N LEU A 141 3.53 0.52 5.11
CA LEU A 141 4.10 -0.31 4.05
C LEU A 141 4.18 0.49 2.76
N ASN A 142 5.36 0.53 2.17
CA ASN A 142 5.63 1.32 0.95
C ASN A 142 5.69 0.47 -0.31
N PHE A 143 4.93 -0.61 -0.39
CA PHE A 143 4.75 -1.35 -1.65
C PHE A 143 4.05 -0.46 -2.69
N GLY A 144 4.52 -0.51 -3.92
CA GLY A 144 4.02 0.34 -5.00
C GLY A 144 4.34 1.82 -4.77
N ASP A 145 3.46 2.70 -5.21
CA ASP A 145 3.64 4.16 -5.09
C ASP A 145 3.32 4.72 -3.69
N SER A 146 3.43 3.92 -2.65
CA SER A 146 3.23 4.36 -1.27
C SER A 146 4.52 4.85 -0.63
N HIS A 147 4.37 5.72 0.37
CA HIS A 147 5.48 6.25 1.17
C HIS A 147 5.43 5.73 2.60
N LYS A 148 6.59 5.58 3.25
CA LYS A 148 6.66 5.12 4.65
C LYS A 148 6.05 6.08 5.64
N ASN A 149 6.22 7.37 5.43
CA ASN A 149 5.81 8.42 6.34
C ASN A 149 4.44 9.02 6.03
N VAL A 150 3.56 8.23 5.43
CA VAL A 150 2.15 8.58 5.26
C VAL A 150 1.31 7.87 6.29
N SER A 151 0.17 8.43 6.60
CA SER A 151 -0.81 7.86 7.53
C SER A 151 -2.23 8.10 7.03
N ALA A 152 -3.18 7.39 7.62
CA ALA A 152 -4.60 7.54 7.32
C ALA A 152 -5.35 8.31 8.41
N GLU A 153 -4.66 9.22 9.14
CA GLU A 153 -5.28 9.92 10.27
C GLU A 153 -6.51 10.72 9.85
N SER A 154 -6.49 11.34 8.68
CA SER A 154 -7.63 12.09 8.16
C SER A 154 -8.85 11.21 7.97
N SER A 155 -8.71 10.08 7.28
CA SER A 155 -9.81 9.13 7.11
C SER A 155 -10.29 8.56 8.46
N MET A 156 -9.37 8.25 9.38
CA MET A 156 -9.70 7.75 10.71
C MET A 156 -10.51 8.76 11.52
N MET A 157 -10.11 10.05 11.52
CA MET A 157 -10.85 11.13 12.19
C MET A 157 -12.25 11.31 11.61
N LEU A 158 -12.36 11.30 10.29
CA LEU A 158 -13.64 11.46 9.60
C LEU A 158 -14.58 10.27 9.82
N LEU A 159 -14.06 9.03 9.85
CA LEU A 159 -14.82 7.84 10.22
C LEU A 159 -15.38 7.97 11.64
N TYR A 160 -14.56 8.44 12.58
CA TYR A 160 -15.00 8.66 13.96
C TYR A 160 -16.08 9.75 14.04
N ALA A 161 -15.93 10.83 13.29
CA ALA A 161 -16.93 11.91 13.18
C ALA A 161 -18.26 11.41 12.60
N LEU A 162 -18.21 10.49 11.64
CA LEU A 162 -19.39 9.81 11.07
C LEU A 162 -20.06 8.79 12.00
N GLY A 163 -19.52 8.60 13.20
CA GLY A 163 -20.11 7.75 14.23
C GLY A 163 -19.50 6.37 14.37
N LEU A 164 -18.47 6.02 13.61
CA LEU A 164 -17.73 4.77 13.80
C LEU A 164 -16.84 4.86 15.05
N LYS A 165 -17.36 4.43 16.19
CA LYS A 165 -16.70 4.56 17.51
C LYS A 165 -15.77 3.38 17.80
N ASP A 166 -14.95 2.98 16.85
CA ASP A 166 -13.95 1.91 17.00
C ASP A 166 -12.74 2.43 17.81
N PRO A 167 -12.37 1.78 18.93
CA PRO A 167 -11.19 2.16 19.72
C PRO A 167 -9.87 2.11 18.93
N THR A 168 -9.79 1.29 17.88
CA THR A 168 -8.62 1.22 16.98
C THR A 168 -8.33 2.57 16.33
N ILE A 169 -9.37 3.35 16.02
CA ILE A 169 -9.23 4.70 15.47
C ILE A 169 -8.49 5.61 16.46
N LEU A 170 -8.88 5.58 17.74
CA LEU A 170 -8.24 6.40 18.77
C LEU A 170 -6.77 6.00 18.94
N TRP A 171 -6.50 4.69 19.02
CA TRP A 171 -5.13 4.19 19.07
C TRP A 171 -4.32 4.67 17.87
N TYR A 172 -4.84 4.52 16.66
CA TYR A 172 -4.15 4.92 15.43
C TYR A 172 -3.75 6.40 15.44
N ILE A 173 -4.70 7.27 15.79
CA ILE A 173 -4.47 8.72 15.85
C ILE A 173 -3.39 9.05 16.89
N THR A 174 -3.37 8.38 18.06
CA THR A 174 -2.31 8.61 19.07
C THR A 174 -0.92 8.20 18.57
N GLN A 175 -0.82 7.17 17.72
CA GLN A 175 0.47 6.80 17.13
C GLN A 175 0.97 7.84 16.12
N VAL A 176 0.06 8.48 15.39
CA VAL A 176 0.38 9.55 14.43
C VAL A 176 0.70 10.86 15.13
N GLU A 177 -0.06 11.24 16.17
CA GLU A 177 0.14 12.47 16.92
C GLU A 177 1.54 12.57 17.54
N GLN A 178 2.14 11.44 17.92
CA GLN A 178 3.47 11.36 18.50
C GLN A 178 4.61 11.51 17.49
N GLY A 179 4.28 11.57 16.19
CA GLY A 179 5.26 11.53 15.11
C GLY A 179 5.19 12.72 14.16
N GLN A 180 6.24 12.86 13.36
CA GLN A 180 6.24 13.78 12.22
C GLN A 180 5.86 13.00 10.97
N HIS A 181 4.62 13.14 10.53
CA HIS A 181 4.18 12.62 9.26
C HIS A 181 4.25 13.70 8.19
N ARG A 182 4.68 13.31 6.99
CA ARG A 182 4.77 14.20 5.83
C ARG A 182 3.40 14.84 5.52
N ASP A 183 2.36 14.05 5.66
CA ASP A 183 0.99 14.43 5.36
C ASP A 183 0.16 14.77 6.61
N GLY A 184 0.78 15.11 7.71
CA GLY A 184 0.11 15.57 8.96
C GLY A 184 -0.92 16.69 8.70
N PHE A 185 -1.77 16.38 7.70
CA PHE A 185 -2.66 17.31 7.02
C PHE A 185 -3.80 17.72 7.94
N PHE A 186 -4.26 16.77 8.75
CA PHE A 186 -5.41 17.03 9.60
C PHE A 186 -5.02 17.53 10.99
N LEU A 187 -4.04 16.89 11.66
CA LEU A 187 -3.72 17.21 13.06
C LEU A 187 -3.27 18.65 13.28
N ASN A 188 -2.56 19.24 12.33
CA ASN A 188 -2.01 20.59 12.43
C ASN A 188 -2.75 21.62 11.59
N ARG A 189 -4.01 21.35 11.17
CA ARG A 189 -4.80 22.19 10.29
C ARG A 189 -6.21 22.40 10.84
N PRO A 190 -6.99 23.35 10.29
CA PRO A 190 -8.37 23.60 10.76
C PRO A 190 -9.25 22.35 10.80
N MET A 191 -9.07 21.43 9.87
CA MET A 191 -9.82 20.16 9.85
C MET A 191 -9.47 19.26 11.03
N GLY A 192 -8.20 19.23 11.46
CA GLY A 192 -7.79 18.52 12.67
C GLY A 192 -8.47 19.11 13.91
N PHE A 193 -8.54 20.41 14.02
CA PHE A 193 -9.27 21.06 15.12
C PHE A 193 -10.76 20.66 15.17
N LEU A 194 -11.38 20.50 14.00
CA LEU A 194 -12.80 20.15 13.91
C LEU A 194 -13.07 18.66 14.18
N TYR A 195 -12.18 17.78 13.77
CA TYR A 195 -12.46 16.34 13.71
C TYR A 195 -11.60 15.47 14.63
N THR A 196 -10.61 16.02 15.34
CA THR A 196 -9.84 15.23 16.30
C THR A 196 -10.75 14.78 17.45
N PRO A 197 -10.89 13.47 17.68
CA PRO A 197 -11.69 12.96 18.79
C PRO A 197 -11.00 13.17 20.14
N ASP A 198 -11.74 12.92 21.22
CA ASP A 198 -11.14 12.84 22.57
C ASP A 198 -10.24 11.60 22.65
N LEU A 199 -8.94 11.81 22.64
CA LEU A 199 -7.92 10.75 22.67
C LEU A 199 -7.63 10.20 24.07
N SER A 200 -8.22 10.78 25.12
CA SER A 200 -8.02 10.32 26.52
C SER A 200 -8.48 8.88 26.75
N LYS A 201 -9.33 8.35 25.90
CA LYS A 201 -9.86 6.99 25.92
C LYS A 201 -9.18 6.03 24.97
N ALA A 202 -8.09 6.47 24.31
CA ALA A 202 -7.36 5.61 23.38
C ALA A 202 -6.73 4.41 24.13
N PRO A 203 -6.86 3.18 23.61
CA PRO A 203 -6.20 2.04 24.20
C PRO A 203 -4.67 2.12 24.00
N VAL A 204 -3.91 1.47 24.85
CA VAL A 204 -2.45 1.39 24.74
C VAL A 204 -2.05 0.56 23.51
N THR A 205 -2.78 -0.52 23.26
CA THR A 205 -2.60 -1.40 22.09
C THR A 205 -3.97 -1.63 21.43
N PRO A 206 -4.02 -1.81 20.11
CA PRO A 206 -5.29 -2.09 19.43
C PRO A 206 -5.72 -3.55 19.67
N ASP A 207 -7.03 -3.78 19.71
CA ASP A 207 -7.60 -5.13 19.72
C ASP A 207 -7.67 -5.69 18.29
N LEU A 208 -6.53 -5.96 17.71
CA LEU A 208 -6.38 -6.45 16.34
C LEU A 208 -5.54 -7.73 16.31
N LYS A 209 -5.83 -8.58 15.36
CA LYS A 209 -5.03 -9.79 15.08
C LYS A 209 -3.58 -9.40 14.75
N THR A 210 -2.65 -10.24 15.11
CA THR A 210 -1.23 -10.09 14.78
C THR A 210 -0.89 -10.50 13.35
N SER A 211 -1.83 -11.09 12.64
CA SER A 211 -1.68 -11.43 11.23
C SER A 211 -2.95 -11.15 10.44
N GLN A 212 -2.77 -10.61 9.23
CA GLN A 212 -3.87 -10.29 8.30
C GLN A 212 -3.49 -10.68 6.87
N LEU A 213 -4.45 -11.27 6.16
CA LEU A 213 -4.40 -11.51 4.73
C LEU A 213 -5.42 -10.62 4.02
N PHE A 214 -4.96 -9.90 3.03
CA PHE A 214 -5.74 -9.17 2.05
C PHE A 214 -5.61 -9.92 0.73
N SER A 215 -6.49 -10.90 0.52
CA SER A 215 -6.32 -11.92 -0.51
C SER A 215 -6.50 -11.41 -1.93
N ASP A 216 -7.36 -10.42 -2.13
CA ASP A 216 -7.69 -9.95 -3.47
C ASP A 216 -6.61 -9.03 -4.05
N PHE A 217 -6.05 -8.14 -3.26
CA PHE A 217 -4.93 -7.33 -3.73
C PHE A 217 -3.55 -7.92 -3.37
N GLY A 218 -3.52 -9.02 -2.60
CA GLY A 218 -2.34 -9.84 -2.42
C GLY A 218 -1.32 -9.28 -1.45
N TRP A 219 -1.77 -8.80 -0.27
CA TRP A 219 -0.89 -8.42 0.83
C TRP A 219 -1.16 -9.29 2.05
N ALA A 220 -0.09 -9.62 2.76
CA ALA A 220 -0.18 -10.26 4.07
C ALA A 220 0.75 -9.57 5.04
N THR A 221 0.30 -9.45 6.29
CA THR A 221 1.11 -8.94 7.40
C THR A 221 1.11 -9.96 8.52
N MET A 222 2.25 -10.17 9.12
CA MET A 222 2.45 -11.00 10.30
C MET A 222 3.37 -10.27 11.27
N ARG A 223 3.01 -10.19 12.56
CA ARG A 223 3.80 -9.48 13.56
C ARG A 223 3.83 -10.25 14.89
N THR A 224 4.85 -10.00 15.70
CA THR A 224 4.96 -10.58 17.03
C THR A 224 3.99 -9.93 18.01
N SER A 225 3.80 -8.62 17.89
CA SER A 225 2.90 -7.81 18.72
C SER A 225 2.61 -6.47 18.06
N TRP A 226 1.87 -5.59 18.74
CA TRP A 226 1.63 -4.20 18.34
C TRP A 226 2.57 -3.20 19.04
N GLU A 227 3.56 -3.71 19.77
CA GLU A 227 4.55 -2.88 20.46
C GLU A 227 5.58 -2.28 19.49
N LYS A 228 6.22 -1.18 19.90
CA LYS A 228 7.17 -0.42 19.07
C LYS A 228 8.46 -1.17 18.73
N ASP A 229 8.79 -2.22 19.48
CA ASP A 229 9.95 -3.08 19.26
C ASP A 229 9.60 -4.40 18.56
N ALA A 230 8.35 -4.56 18.17
CA ALA A 230 7.87 -5.76 17.48
C ALA A 230 8.65 -6.05 16.20
N THR A 231 8.61 -7.30 15.79
CA THR A 231 8.99 -7.72 14.44
C THR A 231 7.73 -7.85 13.60
N MET A 232 7.79 -7.35 12.37
CA MET A 232 6.73 -7.51 11.37
C MET A 232 7.32 -7.97 10.06
N LEU A 233 6.71 -8.98 9.47
CA LEU A 233 6.90 -9.39 8.09
C LEU A 233 5.69 -8.99 7.29
N ALA A 234 5.90 -8.25 6.21
CA ALA A 234 4.89 -7.95 5.20
C ALA A 234 5.27 -8.63 3.89
N VAL A 235 4.30 -9.20 3.21
CA VAL A 235 4.48 -9.94 1.95
C VAL A 235 3.50 -9.42 0.91
N LYS A 236 3.95 -9.22 -0.31
CA LYS A 236 3.12 -8.84 -1.45
C LYS A 236 3.26 -9.84 -2.59
N SER A 237 2.13 -10.35 -3.07
CA SER A 237 2.01 -11.07 -4.33
C SER A 237 0.55 -11.01 -4.76
N GLY A 238 0.23 -10.10 -5.65
CA GLY A 238 -1.18 -9.85 -5.95
C GLY A 238 -1.43 -9.20 -7.28
N HIS A 239 -2.47 -8.43 -7.29
CA HIS A 239 -2.94 -7.71 -8.46
C HIS A 239 -2.03 -6.52 -8.74
N THR A 240 -1.77 -6.27 -10.01
CA THR A 240 -1.04 -5.10 -10.49
C THR A 240 -1.94 -4.30 -11.43
N TRP A 241 -2.13 -3.04 -11.10
CA TRP A 241 -2.83 -2.07 -11.93
C TRP A 241 -2.30 -0.69 -11.57
N ASN A 242 -3.13 0.31 -11.35
CA ASN A 242 -2.69 1.65 -10.96
C ASN A 242 -1.88 1.63 -9.65
N HIS A 243 -0.77 2.37 -9.60
CA HIS A 243 0.10 2.52 -8.44
C HIS A 243 0.78 1.24 -7.93
N SER A 244 0.78 0.16 -8.70
CA SER A 244 1.48 -1.08 -8.38
C SER A 244 2.80 -1.18 -9.13
N HIS A 245 3.76 -1.91 -8.55
CA HIS A 245 5.07 -2.17 -9.11
C HIS A 245 5.22 -3.63 -9.55
N ALA A 246 6.32 -3.94 -10.24
CA ALA A 246 6.68 -5.28 -10.67
C ALA A 246 7.33 -6.08 -9.53
N ASP A 247 6.59 -6.31 -8.44
CA ASP A 247 7.07 -6.74 -7.14
C ASP A 247 6.37 -7.99 -6.57
N ALA A 248 5.83 -8.85 -7.44
CA ALA A 248 5.23 -10.11 -7.00
C ALA A 248 6.24 -10.97 -6.24
N ASN A 249 5.83 -11.51 -5.09
CA ASN A 249 6.64 -12.24 -4.11
C ASN A 249 7.67 -11.37 -3.35
N SER A 250 7.53 -10.03 -3.38
CA SER A 250 8.33 -9.15 -2.54
C SER A 250 7.92 -9.18 -1.07
N PHE A 251 8.81 -8.75 -0.19
CA PHE A 251 8.56 -8.70 1.25
C PHE A 251 9.36 -7.58 1.92
N ILE A 252 8.89 -7.18 3.11
CA ILE A 252 9.54 -6.19 3.97
C ILE A 252 9.62 -6.79 5.38
N VAL A 253 10.74 -6.57 6.08
CA VAL A 253 10.91 -6.95 7.48
C VAL A 253 11.18 -5.70 8.31
N PHE A 254 10.26 -5.38 9.22
CA PHE A 254 10.49 -4.42 10.29
C PHE A 254 10.95 -5.15 11.54
N HIS A 255 11.92 -4.59 12.24
CA HIS A 255 12.40 -5.13 13.50
C HIS A 255 12.93 -4.00 14.40
N LYS A 256 12.43 -3.94 15.62
CA LYS A 256 12.86 -2.95 16.64
C LYS A 256 12.86 -1.52 16.12
N GLY A 257 11.77 -1.09 15.50
CA GLY A 257 11.56 0.29 15.08
C GLY A 257 12.16 0.68 13.73
N VAL A 258 12.76 -0.25 12.98
CA VAL A 258 13.31 0.01 11.64
C VAL A 258 12.92 -1.09 10.65
N ASP A 259 12.79 -0.72 9.40
CA ASP A 259 12.67 -1.62 8.27
C ASP A 259 14.07 -2.12 7.88
N ILE A 260 14.47 -3.20 8.49
CA ILE A 260 15.82 -3.74 8.31
C ILE A 260 16.00 -4.42 6.96
N ILE A 261 14.93 -5.01 6.42
CA ILE A 261 14.80 -5.39 5.01
C ILE A 261 13.67 -4.54 4.44
N LYS A 262 14.02 -3.65 3.52
CA LYS A 262 13.14 -2.61 2.98
C LYS A 262 12.64 -2.96 1.59
N ASP A 263 11.58 -2.28 1.15
CA ASP A 263 11.25 -2.12 -0.27
C ASP A 263 11.99 -0.90 -0.85
N GLY A 264 12.19 -0.86 -2.16
CA GLY A 264 12.78 0.30 -2.82
C GLY A 264 11.91 1.55 -2.74
N GLY A 265 10.61 1.37 -2.53
CA GLY A 265 9.66 2.48 -2.52
C GLY A 265 9.40 3.04 -3.91
N ASN A 266 9.24 4.35 -4.01
CA ASN A 266 8.99 5.03 -5.27
C ASN A 266 9.77 6.36 -5.34
N CYS A 267 9.61 7.06 -6.45
CA CYS A 267 10.10 8.43 -6.62
C CYS A 267 9.11 9.27 -7.42
N TRP A 268 9.41 10.54 -7.60
CA TRP A 268 8.60 11.46 -8.39
C TRP A 268 8.40 10.96 -9.83
N TYR A 269 7.16 10.88 -10.30
CA TYR A 269 6.79 10.26 -11.59
C TYR A 269 7.53 10.79 -12.83
N PRO A 270 7.81 12.10 -12.99
CA PRO A 270 8.64 12.60 -14.07
C PRO A 270 10.10 12.17 -14.01
N ASN A 271 10.60 11.70 -12.85
CA ASN A 271 11.97 11.20 -12.75
C ASN A 271 12.10 9.89 -13.54
N PRO A 272 13.08 9.77 -14.47
CA PRO A 272 13.31 8.54 -15.21
C PRO A 272 13.55 7.32 -14.32
N ALA A 273 14.10 7.48 -13.10
CA ALA A 273 14.30 6.41 -12.13
C ALA A 273 12.99 5.75 -11.72
N TYR A 274 11.86 6.48 -11.69
CA TYR A 274 10.55 5.87 -11.40
C TYR A 274 10.27 4.68 -12.32
N ARG A 275 10.33 4.87 -13.63
CA ARG A 275 10.01 3.82 -14.62
C ARG A 275 11.14 2.83 -14.84
N ASN A 276 12.38 3.24 -14.66
CA ASN A 276 13.54 2.42 -15.01
C ASN A 276 14.07 1.60 -13.84
N TYR A 277 13.73 1.98 -12.60
CA TYR A 277 14.18 1.29 -11.39
C TYR A 277 13.03 1.02 -10.42
N PHE A 278 12.43 2.03 -9.78
CA PHE A 278 11.48 1.86 -8.69
C PHE A 278 10.24 1.05 -9.06
N PHE A 279 9.78 1.17 -10.30
CA PHE A 279 8.64 0.42 -10.83
C PHE A 279 8.99 -1.01 -11.22
N GLN A 280 10.28 -1.37 -11.32
CA GLN A 280 10.76 -2.64 -11.84
C GLN A 280 11.17 -3.61 -10.72
N SER A 281 11.22 -4.90 -11.04
CA SER A 281 11.56 -5.96 -10.09
C SER A 281 12.90 -5.78 -9.39
N GLN A 282 13.84 -5.07 -10.01
CA GLN A 282 15.16 -4.81 -9.44
C GLN A 282 15.11 -3.95 -8.16
N ALA A 283 14.07 -3.16 -7.95
CA ALA A 283 13.89 -2.35 -6.74
C ALA A 283 13.25 -3.11 -5.57
N HIS A 284 12.94 -4.39 -5.74
CA HIS A 284 12.14 -5.16 -4.79
C HIS A 284 12.84 -6.44 -4.35
N ASN A 285 12.40 -7.02 -3.22
CA ASN A 285 12.98 -8.23 -2.65
C ASN A 285 12.41 -9.49 -3.32
N VAL A 286 12.77 -9.71 -4.57
CA VAL A 286 12.26 -10.80 -5.42
C VAL A 286 13.38 -11.71 -5.92
N VAL A 287 13.01 -12.76 -6.66
CA VAL A 287 13.98 -13.58 -7.40
C VAL A 287 13.93 -13.20 -8.86
N LEU A 288 15.10 -12.85 -9.40
CA LEU A 288 15.30 -12.69 -10.84
C LEU A 288 15.82 -13.98 -11.46
N PHE A 289 15.55 -14.13 -12.75
CA PHE A 289 16.11 -15.20 -13.57
C PHE A 289 16.86 -14.61 -14.76
N ASN A 290 18.18 -14.80 -14.81
CA ASN A 290 19.09 -14.16 -15.78
C ASN A 290 18.97 -12.63 -15.79
N GLY A 291 18.83 -12.01 -14.60
CA GLY A 291 18.65 -10.57 -14.46
C GLY A 291 17.23 -10.05 -14.77
N GLU A 292 16.31 -10.94 -15.17
CA GLU A 292 14.94 -10.58 -15.53
C GLU A 292 13.95 -10.95 -14.42
N GLY A 293 13.07 -10.04 -14.10
CA GLY A 293 11.94 -10.24 -13.18
C GLY A 293 10.61 -10.25 -13.93
N GLN A 294 9.63 -9.64 -13.31
CA GLN A 294 8.31 -9.43 -13.91
C GLN A 294 8.45 -8.56 -15.17
N PRO A 295 7.75 -8.88 -16.26
CA PRO A 295 7.73 -8.00 -17.42
C PRO A 295 7.35 -6.58 -17.05
N ARG A 296 7.96 -5.62 -17.74
CA ARG A 296 7.69 -4.21 -17.47
C ARG A 296 6.22 -3.91 -17.62
N GLU A 297 5.60 -3.55 -16.52
CA GLU A 297 4.19 -3.17 -16.51
C GLU A 297 4.00 -1.73 -16.98
N GLN A 298 2.82 -1.46 -17.51
CA GLN A 298 2.39 -0.12 -17.86
C GLN A 298 1.34 0.33 -16.85
N GLN A 299 1.44 1.55 -16.41
CA GLN A 299 0.43 2.17 -15.58
C GLN A 299 -0.96 2.03 -16.25
N TYR A 300 -1.98 1.68 -15.48
CA TYR A 300 -3.36 1.44 -15.92
C TYR A 300 -3.60 0.22 -16.83
N SER A 301 -2.62 -0.62 -17.06
CA SER A 301 -2.85 -1.82 -17.88
C SER A 301 -2.98 -3.09 -17.04
N GLY A 302 -2.37 -3.12 -15.86
CA GLY A 302 -2.34 -4.30 -14.99
C GLY A 302 -1.66 -5.51 -15.62
N SER A 303 -1.51 -6.57 -14.87
CA SER A 303 -1.02 -7.85 -15.38
C SER A 303 -2.16 -8.80 -15.69
N ASN A 304 -2.14 -9.45 -16.85
CA ASN A 304 -3.09 -10.49 -17.22
C ASN A 304 -3.10 -11.66 -16.22
N LEU A 305 -1.95 -11.90 -15.59
CA LEU A 305 -1.73 -13.01 -14.70
C LEU A 305 -1.18 -12.45 -13.39
N ARG A 306 -2.07 -12.21 -12.44
CA ARG A 306 -1.70 -11.70 -11.11
C ARG A 306 -0.95 -12.74 -10.28
N GLY A 307 -0.18 -12.26 -9.29
CA GLY A 307 0.26 -13.06 -8.17
C GLY A 307 -0.89 -13.37 -7.20
N ASN A 308 -0.65 -14.25 -6.23
CA ASN A 308 -1.64 -14.58 -5.20
C ASN A 308 -0.94 -14.91 -3.88
N LEU A 309 -1.62 -14.66 -2.77
CA LEU A 309 -1.24 -15.14 -1.45
C LEU A 309 -2.24 -16.18 -0.95
N TYR A 310 -1.73 -17.23 -0.33
CA TYR A 310 -2.53 -18.33 0.17
C TYR A 310 -2.16 -18.74 1.58
N HIS A 311 -3.11 -19.34 2.29
CA HIS A 311 -2.85 -20.11 3.51
C HIS A 311 -2.18 -19.31 4.62
N LEU A 312 -2.65 -18.08 4.90
CA LEU A 312 -2.18 -17.40 6.11
C LEU A 312 -2.60 -18.22 7.34
N LEU A 313 -1.60 -18.73 8.06
CA LEU A 313 -1.79 -19.41 9.35
C LEU A 313 -1.10 -18.59 10.45
N ASP A 314 -1.77 -18.43 11.55
CA ASP A 314 -1.23 -17.79 12.75
C ASP A 314 -1.57 -18.63 13.98
N ALA A 315 -0.55 -19.29 14.51
CA ALA A 315 -0.62 -20.08 15.75
C ALA A 315 0.25 -19.46 16.85
N GLY A 316 0.25 -18.12 16.92
CA GLY A 316 1.03 -17.36 17.89
C GLY A 316 2.50 -17.23 17.47
N ASN A 317 3.36 -18.07 18.03
CA ASN A 317 4.80 -18.07 17.70
C ASN A 317 5.15 -18.83 16.40
N VAL A 318 4.18 -19.47 15.76
CA VAL A 318 4.33 -20.09 14.45
C VAL A 318 3.35 -19.45 13.47
N LYS A 319 3.87 -18.88 12.41
CA LYS A 319 3.08 -18.22 11.37
C LYS A 319 3.54 -18.69 9.99
N TYR A 320 2.62 -18.68 9.03
CA TYR A 320 2.93 -19.13 7.68
C TYR A 320 2.09 -18.39 6.66
N VAL A 321 2.70 -18.08 5.51
CA VAL A 321 2.01 -17.63 4.29
C VAL A 321 2.75 -18.14 3.06
N LEU A 322 1.98 -18.46 2.01
CA LEU A 322 2.50 -18.81 0.69
C LEU A 322 2.24 -17.68 -0.29
N ALA A 323 3.29 -17.20 -0.94
CA ALA A 323 3.24 -16.26 -2.05
C ALA A 323 3.48 -17.02 -3.38
N ASN A 324 2.57 -16.84 -4.32
CA ASN A 324 2.66 -17.38 -5.67
C ASN A 324 2.79 -16.25 -6.68
N GLY A 325 4.01 -15.99 -7.14
CA GLY A 325 4.32 -15.02 -8.18
C GLY A 325 4.44 -15.62 -9.57
N THR A 326 4.03 -16.87 -9.80
CA THR A 326 4.21 -17.56 -11.09
C THR A 326 3.55 -16.81 -12.24
N GLY A 327 2.34 -16.32 -12.04
CA GLY A 327 1.61 -15.59 -13.09
C GLY A 327 2.41 -14.42 -13.67
N PRO A 328 2.79 -13.43 -12.85
CA PRO A 328 3.53 -12.25 -13.31
C PRO A 328 4.87 -12.56 -14.00
N VAL A 329 5.54 -13.65 -13.66
CA VAL A 329 6.84 -14.04 -14.25
C VAL A 329 6.73 -15.28 -15.16
N SER A 330 5.55 -15.59 -15.66
CA SER A 330 5.27 -16.81 -16.45
C SER A 330 6.03 -16.90 -17.77
N ASN A 331 6.61 -15.80 -18.25
CA ASN A 331 7.55 -15.80 -19.39
C ASN A 331 8.82 -16.61 -19.11
N ASN A 332 9.29 -16.66 -17.88
CA ASN A 332 10.51 -17.33 -17.46
C ASN A 332 10.25 -18.52 -16.52
N PHE A 333 9.20 -18.47 -15.71
CA PHE A 333 8.91 -19.45 -14.67
C PHE A 333 7.64 -20.25 -14.98
N SER A 334 7.70 -21.56 -14.81
CA SER A 334 6.52 -22.42 -14.69
C SER A 334 6.08 -22.60 -13.22
N ARG A 335 6.93 -22.22 -12.26
CA ARG A 335 6.61 -22.13 -10.83
C ARG A 335 7.53 -21.12 -10.16
N ASN A 336 6.93 -20.19 -9.43
CA ASN A 336 7.61 -19.20 -8.59
C ASN A 336 6.81 -19.04 -7.30
N PHE A 337 7.05 -19.96 -6.36
CA PHE A 337 6.42 -19.99 -5.05
C PHE A 337 7.44 -19.59 -4.00
N ARG A 338 7.03 -18.72 -3.10
CA ARG A 338 7.81 -18.30 -1.93
C ARG A 338 7.01 -18.56 -0.68
N HIS A 339 7.54 -19.46 0.16
CA HIS A 339 6.96 -19.80 1.46
C HIS A 339 7.65 -19.00 2.54
N PHE A 340 6.88 -18.40 3.41
CA PHE A 340 7.37 -17.78 4.64
C PHE A 340 6.84 -18.59 5.82
N LEU A 341 7.73 -19.30 6.50
CA LEU A 341 7.44 -19.98 7.75
C LEU A 341 8.19 -19.28 8.87
N TRP A 342 7.47 -18.61 9.71
CA TRP A 342 8.01 -17.90 10.86
C TRP A 342 7.81 -18.71 12.12
N MET A 343 8.89 -19.08 12.79
CA MET A 343 8.88 -19.79 14.06
C MET A 343 9.79 -19.09 15.06
N ASP A 344 9.23 -18.62 16.15
CA ASP A 344 9.92 -17.85 17.19
C ASP A 344 10.69 -16.64 16.60
N ASN A 345 12.02 -16.70 16.60
CA ASN A 345 12.89 -15.63 16.11
C ASN A 345 13.46 -15.90 14.71
N VAL A 346 12.95 -16.92 14.01
CA VAL A 346 13.47 -17.32 12.69
C VAL A 346 12.36 -17.29 11.65
N ILE A 347 12.63 -16.60 10.55
CA ILE A 347 11.79 -16.63 9.35
C ILE A 347 12.50 -17.51 8.33
N TYR A 348 11.93 -18.67 8.04
CA TYR A 348 12.36 -19.52 6.95
C TYR A 348 11.69 -19.07 5.67
N MET A 349 12.49 -18.64 4.71
CA MET A 349 12.03 -18.33 3.36
C MET A 349 12.44 -19.48 2.43
N ILE A 350 11.47 -20.12 1.79
CA ILE A 350 11.69 -21.28 0.92
C ILE A 350 11.13 -20.91 -0.45
N ASP A 351 12.03 -20.79 -1.42
CA ASP A 351 11.67 -20.54 -2.81
C ASP A 351 11.62 -21.86 -3.59
N ASP A 352 10.43 -22.27 -4.01
CA ASP A 352 10.19 -23.40 -4.88
C ASP A 352 10.05 -22.88 -6.32
N LEU A 353 11.15 -22.96 -7.05
CA LEU A 353 11.31 -22.34 -8.37
C LEU A 353 11.45 -23.39 -9.46
N LYS A 354 10.75 -23.17 -10.57
CA LYS A 354 10.93 -23.95 -11.79
C LYS A 354 10.85 -23.04 -13.01
N THR A 355 11.90 -23.02 -13.81
CA THR A 355 12.00 -22.22 -15.04
C THR A 355 11.78 -23.06 -16.28
N HIS A 356 11.46 -22.41 -17.41
CA HIS A 356 11.30 -23.08 -18.71
C HIS A 356 12.63 -23.51 -19.34
N LYS A 357 13.73 -22.89 -18.94
CA LYS A 357 15.10 -23.15 -19.45
C LYS A 357 16.10 -23.07 -18.30
N VAL A 358 17.31 -23.58 -18.53
CA VAL A 358 18.44 -23.45 -17.60
C VAL A 358 18.93 -22.01 -17.57
N GLY A 359 19.28 -21.50 -16.41
CA GLY A 359 19.80 -20.15 -16.22
C GLY A 359 20.25 -19.89 -14.78
N GLN A 360 20.46 -18.63 -14.44
CA GLN A 360 20.91 -18.17 -13.14
C GLN A 360 19.76 -17.55 -12.36
N PHE A 361 19.73 -17.77 -11.05
CA PHE A 361 18.81 -17.13 -10.14
C PHE A 361 19.55 -16.09 -9.30
N GLU A 362 18.91 -14.96 -9.08
CA GLU A 362 19.42 -13.85 -8.28
C GLU A 362 18.37 -13.49 -7.24
N TRP A 363 18.72 -13.57 -5.95
CA TRP A 363 17.87 -13.18 -4.82
C TRP A 363 18.20 -11.75 -4.42
N LEU A 364 17.28 -10.85 -4.64
CA LEU A 364 17.46 -9.45 -4.29
C LEU A 364 17.03 -9.20 -2.84
N TRP A 365 17.84 -8.45 -2.12
CA TRP A 365 17.60 -8.03 -0.75
C TRP A 365 18.02 -6.58 -0.58
N HIS A 366 17.09 -5.72 -0.17
CA HIS A 366 17.33 -4.29 0.01
C HIS A 366 17.36 -3.96 1.50
N THR A 367 18.27 -3.08 1.91
CA THR A 367 18.39 -2.65 3.31
C THR A 367 18.88 -1.21 3.42
N ASN A 368 18.40 -0.48 4.43
CA ASN A 368 18.97 0.79 4.89
C ASN A 368 20.11 0.60 5.90
N GLY A 369 20.39 -0.64 6.29
CA GLY A 369 21.43 -0.96 7.24
C GLY A 369 22.81 -1.16 6.59
N THR A 370 23.82 -1.24 7.43
CA THR A 370 25.12 -1.74 7.03
C THR A 370 25.11 -3.26 7.02
N TYR A 371 25.79 -3.88 6.06
CA TYR A 371 25.88 -5.33 6.02
C TYR A 371 27.32 -5.82 6.04
N LYS A 372 27.52 -6.98 6.64
CA LYS A 372 28.83 -7.66 6.69
C LYS A 372 28.66 -9.14 6.39
N LYS A 373 29.45 -9.65 5.45
CA LYS A 373 29.52 -11.08 5.15
C LYS A 373 30.43 -11.80 6.13
N SER A 374 29.98 -12.95 6.60
CA SER A 374 30.74 -13.86 7.46
C SER A 374 30.51 -15.31 7.01
N GLY A 375 31.38 -15.83 6.17
CA GLY A 375 31.15 -17.10 5.49
C GLY A 375 29.98 -16.98 4.50
N ILE A 376 28.94 -17.78 4.72
CA ILE A 376 27.70 -17.73 3.93
C ILE A 376 26.67 -16.76 4.51
N ASP A 377 26.89 -16.28 5.72
CA ASP A 377 25.96 -15.38 6.42
C ASP A 377 26.14 -13.94 5.96
N VAL A 378 25.03 -13.21 5.86
CA VAL A 378 25.00 -11.76 5.73
C VAL A 378 24.38 -11.19 6.99
N ASN A 379 25.18 -10.48 7.77
CA ASN A 379 24.72 -9.77 8.97
C ASN A 379 24.32 -8.36 8.56
N VAL A 380 23.08 -7.99 8.75
CA VAL A 380 22.55 -6.65 8.48
C VAL A 380 22.27 -5.96 9.80
N THR A 381 22.74 -4.72 9.97
CA THR A 381 22.53 -3.92 11.20
C THR A 381 22.06 -2.51 10.83
N ASN A 382 21.08 -2.02 11.59
CA ASN A 382 20.59 -0.66 11.49
C ASN A 382 20.18 -0.17 12.91
N GLY A 383 20.98 0.74 13.49
CA GLY A 383 20.78 1.15 14.88
C GLY A 383 20.81 -0.03 15.85
N ASN A 384 19.74 -0.20 16.61
CA ASN A 384 19.60 -1.31 17.58
C ASN A 384 19.00 -2.58 16.96
N SER A 385 18.71 -2.58 15.69
CA SER A 385 18.17 -3.73 14.97
C SER A 385 19.26 -4.49 14.25
N SER A 386 19.17 -5.81 14.25
CA SER A 386 20.06 -6.67 13.48
C SER A 386 19.35 -7.94 13.05
N VAL A 387 19.67 -8.40 11.84
CA VAL A 387 19.23 -9.70 11.31
C VAL A 387 20.40 -10.43 10.69
N VAL A 388 20.33 -11.76 10.69
CA VAL A 388 21.29 -12.62 9.97
C VAL A 388 20.54 -13.31 8.86
N ILE A 389 20.95 -13.06 7.64
CA ILE A 389 20.46 -13.78 6.46
C ILE A 389 21.40 -14.94 6.22
N ARG A 390 20.89 -16.17 6.30
CA ARG A 390 21.68 -17.40 6.11
C ARG A 390 21.10 -18.24 4.99
N PRO A 391 21.75 -18.32 3.83
CA PRO A 391 21.40 -19.29 2.80
C PRO A 391 21.62 -20.72 3.32
N LEU A 392 20.56 -21.52 3.30
CA LEU A 392 20.63 -22.93 3.71
C LEU A 392 20.86 -23.85 2.52
N TYR A 393 20.31 -23.50 1.36
CA TYR A 393 20.45 -24.23 0.10
C TYR A 393 20.13 -23.31 -1.09
N PRO A 394 20.90 -23.34 -2.18
CA PRO A 394 22.19 -24.03 -2.29
C PRO A 394 23.26 -23.40 -1.40
N ARG A 395 24.17 -24.18 -0.86
CA ARG A 395 25.25 -23.70 0.02
C ARG A 395 26.37 -22.95 -0.71
N MET A 396 26.43 -23.10 -2.03
CA MET A 396 27.38 -22.39 -2.88
C MET A 396 26.58 -21.39 -3.71
N LEU A 397 26.71 -20.12 -3.37
CA LEU A 397 26.18 -19.01 -4.14
C LEU A 397 27.32 -18.43 -4.96
N ALA A 398 27.15 -18.29 -6.26
CA ALA A 398 27.98 -17.43 -7.07
C ALA A 398 27.78 -15.99 -6.58
N LYS A 399 28.87 -15.24 -6.50
CA LYS A 399 28.90 -13.92 -5.86
C LYS A 399 28.45 -12.84 -6.83
N SER A 400 27.39 -12.13 -6.51
CA SER A 400 27.18 -10.79 -7.05
C SER A 400 26.57 -9.92 -5.95
N ASP A 401 27.22 -8.80 -5.67
CA ASP A 401 26.69 -7.77 -4.80
C ASP A 401 26.36 -6.58 -5.68
N PHE A 402 25.11 -6.17 -5.72
CA PHE A 402 24.71 -4.92 -6.35
C PHE A 402 24.60 -3.85 -5.26
N VAL A 403 25.15 -2.69 -5.52
CA VAL A 403 24.95 -1.51 -4.69
C VAL A 403 24.23 -0.49 -5.55
N HIS A 404 22.97 -0.20 -5.19
CA HIS A 404 22.25 0.92 -5.75
C HIS A 404 22.32 2.07 -4.76
N ASP A 405 22.89 3.18 -5.22
CA ASP A 405 23.01 4.41 -4.42
C ASP A 405 21.75 5.29 -4.49
N TYR A 406 20.61 4.72 -4.91
CA TYR A 406 19.36 5.47 -4.90
C TYR A 406 18.84 5.60 -3.47
N PRO A 407 18.65 6.83 -2.97
CA PRO A 407 17.92 7.02 -1.73
C PRO A 407 16.51 6.51 -1.90
N GLU A 408 15.99 5.94 -0.83
CA GLU A 408 14.63 5.48 -0.76
C GLU A 408 13.66 6.67 -0.86
N ASP A 409 12.52 6.45 -1.52
CA ASP A 409 11.45 7.43 -1.64
C ASP A 409 11.93 8.82 -2.12
N LEU A 410 12.50 8.90 -3.30
CA LEU A 410 12.95 10.14 -3.95
C LEU A 410 11.79 11.12 -4.29
N TYR A 411 10.74 11.10 -3.50
CA TYR A 411 9.57 11.91 -3.73
C TYR A 411 9.83 13.37 -3.35
N TRP A 412 9.56 14.29 -4.26
CA TRP A 412 9.70 15.74 -4.10
C TRP A 412 11.14 16.30 -3.93
N GLU A 413 12.16 15.52 -3.97
CA GLU A 413 13.51 16.08 -4.10
C GLU A 413 13.80 16.29 -5.59
N GLU A 414 14.23 17.49 -5.95
CA GLU A 414 14.87 17.80 -7.24
C GLU A 414 16.26 17.14 -7.27
N ILE A 415 16.29 15.83 -7.24
CA ILE A 415 17.50 15.12 -7.56
C ILE A 415 17.49 15.05 -9.09
N GLU A 416 18.40 15.79 -9.72
CA GLU A 416 18.75 15.52 -11.10
C GLU A 416 19.07 14.02 -11.16
N ALA A 417 18.16 13.25 -11.73
CA ALA A 417 18.45 11.85 -12.00
C ALA A 417 19.73 11.85 -12.82
N PRO A 418 20.78 11.12 -12.43
CA PRO A 418 21.91 10.90 -13.32
C PRO A 418 21.35 10.23 -14.57
N THR A 419 21.16 11.01 -15.62
CA THR A 419 20.57 10.56 -16.88
C THR A 419 21.43 9.51 -17.58
N GLU A 420 22.64 9.27 -17.10
CA GLU A 420 23.61 8.32 -17.65
C GLU A 420 23.87 7.11 -16.75
N ASP A 421 23.55 7.13 -15.47
CA ASP A 421 24.02 6.13 -14.49
C ASP A 421 23.02 5.04 -14.10
N LEU A 422 21.83 5.03 -14.66
CA LEU A 422 20.97 3.84 -14.55
C LEU A 422 21.61 2.58 -15.18
N LYS A 423 22.70 2.76 -15.93
CA LYS A 423 23.54 1.68 -16.48
C LYS A 423 24.89 1.52 -15.75
N GLY A 424 25.26 2.40 -14.84
CA GLY A 424 26.66 2.57 -14.46
C GLY A 424 27.05 2.22 -13.03
N THR A 425 26.11 2.04 -12.12
CA THR A 425 26.43 1.81 -10.70
C THR A 425 26.23 0.37 -10.23
N GLU A 426 25.99 -0.54 -11.14
CA GLU A 426 26.10 -1.97 -10.85
C GLU A 426 27.59 -2.31 -10.65
N LYS A 427 28.08 -2.15 -9.44
CA LYS A 427 29.34 -2.76 -9.06
C LYS A 427 29.06 -4.20 -8.65
N SER A 428 29.19 -5.14 -9.59
CA SER A 428 29.36 -6.55 -9.24
C SER A 428 30.71 -6.73 -8.59
N TYR A 429 30.76 -7.17 -7.34
CA TYR A 429 31.97 -7.60 -6.66
C TYR A 429 32.03 -9.10 -6.53
#